data_294486e6cc9f8c2dcc24b0782fb9cd11
#
_entry.id   294486e6cc9f8c2dcc24b0782fb9cd11
#
_cell.length_a   1.000
_cell.length_b   1.000
_cell.length_c   1.000
_cell.angle_alpha   90.00
_cell.angle_beta   90.00
_cell.angle_gamma   90.00
#
_symmetry.space_group_name_H-M   'P 1'
#
loop_
_entity.id
_entity.type
_entity.pdbx_description
1 polymer ?
#
loop_
_entity_poly.entity_id
_entity_poly.type
_entity_poly.pdbx_seq_one_letter_code
_entity_poly.pdbx_strand_id
1 'polypeptide(L)'
;MATNTVVGNLVCSDGTNIPLKAEIAEGTESDLTTDTVYTVSAQNIGDYAPGKVLVAGSIQADNGISYAYVLSQGLVASIIPVSVKGVSQEVPMLCAPYQLKAGDKIRVLTLTNSARNASLCVYTAQGVSRIFVATPTGAGTEQLLDLQTGNAIGDTLQGQTIVKGFGSSIDGSKIETMGAYVVDALGNVVGAVPLSDPANNAPIFSMSYNIPVALNFKAQYLLNA
;
A
#
# COMPACT_ATOMS: atom_id res chain seq x y z
N MET A 1 -10.36 15.72 16.61
CA MET A 1 -9.46 14.67 16.10
C MET A 1 -8.42 15.37 15.26
N ALA A 2 -7.16 14.96 15.39
CA ALA A 2 -6.11 15.48 14.52
C ALA A 2 -6.39 14.99 13.07
N THR A 3 -6.06 15.81 12.10
CA THR A 3 -6.25 15.51 10.68
C THR A 3 -4.90 15.48 9.98
N ASN A 4 -4.76 14.57 9.02
CA ASN A 4 -3.64 14.50 8.09
C ASN A 4 -4.02 15.17 6.78
N THR A 5 -3.20 16.07 6.30
CA THR A 5 -3.25 16.50 4.91
C THR A 5 -2.62 15.43 4.04
N VAL A 6 -3.39 14.83 3.19
CA VAL A 6 -2.94 13.83 2.22
C VAL A 6 -2.94 14.45 0.83
N VAL A 7 -1.82 14.34 0.14
CA VAL A 7 -1.66 14.81 -1.23
C VAL A 7 -1.10 13.69 -2.11
N GLY A 8 -1.49 13.68 -3.36
CA GLY A 8 -1.00 12.70 -4.33
C GLY A 8 -0.91 13.28 -5.72
N ASN A 9 -0.08 12.63 -6.52
CA ASN A 9 -0.03 12.86 -7.96
C ASN A 9 0.09 11.52 -8.67
N LEU A 10 -0.85 11.24 -9.55
CA LEU A 10 -0.83 10.04 -10.37
C LEU A 10 -0.62 10.43 -11.84
N VAL A 11 0.10 9.58 -12.56
CA VAL A 11 0.48 9.82 -13.95
C VAL A 11 -0.06 8.69 -14.83
N CYS A 12 -0.73 9.08 -15.90
CA CYS A 12 -1.21 8.16 -16.93
C CYS A 12 -0.18 8.00 -18.05
N SER A 13 -0.30 6.90 -18.81
CA SER A 13 0.60 6.57 -19.92
C SER A 13 0.61 7.61 -21.04
N ASP A 14 -0.43 8.42 -21.16
CA ASP A 14 -0.54 9.51 -22.12
C ASP A 14 0.00 10.86 -21.60
N GLY A 15 0.64 10.87 -20.41
CA GLY A 15 1.17 12.07 -19.77
C GLY A 15 0.15 12.87 -18.96
N THR A 16 -1.09 12.43 -18.86
CA THR A 16 -2.07 13.09 -17.99
C THR A 16 -1.66 12.96 -16.54
N ASN A 17 -1.62 14.09 -15.82
CA ASN A 17 -1.40 14.15 -14.39
C ASN A 17 -2.73 14.30 -13.66
N ILE A 18 -2.89 13.57 -12.56
CA ILE A 18 -4.10 13.58 -11.74
C ILE A 18 -3.69 13.98 -10.32
N PRO A 19 -3.86 15.26 -9.95
CA PRO A 19 -3.59 15.72 -8.61
C PRO A 19 -4.70 15.26 -7.65
N LEU A 20 -4.31 14.79 -6.48
CA LEU A 20 -5.21 14.31 -5.44
C LEU A 20 -4.97 15.09 -4.14
N LYS A 21 -6.03 15.33 -3.38
CA LYS A 21 -5.94 15.93 -2.06
C LYS A 21 -7.12 15.51 -1.17
N ALA A 22 -6.85 15.35 0.12
CA ALA A 22 -7.89 15.26 1.14
C ALA A 22 -7.33 15.66 2.52
N GLU A 23 -8.25 16.08 3.40
CA GLU A 23 -8.02 16.18 4.83
C GLU A 23 -8.67 14.96 5.49
N ILE A 24 -7.87 14.07 6.07
CA ILE A 24 -8.31 12.77 6.59
C ILE A 24 -8.02 12.70 8.08
N ALA A 25 -8.98 12.23 8.87
CA ALA A 25 -8.74 11.97 10.29
C ALA A 25 -7.63 10.93 10.45
N GLU A 26 -6.71 11.17 11.38
CA GLU A 26 -5.61 10.26 11.67
C GLU A 26 -6.12 8.85 12.02
N GLY A 27 -5.42 7.82 11.53
CA GLY A 27 -5.74 6.42 11.80
C GLY A 27 -7.02 5.92 11.10
N THR A 28 -7.50 6.63 10.08
CA THR A 28 -8.70 6.23 9.35
C THR A 28 -8.40 5.88 7.88
N GLU A 29 -9.18 4.94 7.37
CA GLU A 29 -9.21 4.65 5.93
C GLU A 29 -10.22 5.57 5.25
N SER A 30 -9.81 6.25 4.19
CA SER A 30 -10.64 7.23 3.50
C SER A 30 -10.35 7.29 2.00
N ASP A 31 -11.34 7.78 1.25
CA ASP A 31 -11.21 7.97 -0.18
C ASP A 31 -10.59 9.34 -0.49
N LEU A 32 -9.63 9.39 -1.43
CA LEU A 32 -9.08 10.62 -1.99
C LEU A 32 -9.85 11.02 -3.25
N THR A 33 -10.03 12.33 -3.40
CA THR A 33 -10.59 12.93 -4.62
C THR A 33 -9.57 13.79 -5.34
N THR A 34 -9.87 14.19 -6.57
CA THR A 34 -9.07 15.16 -7.30
C THR A 34 -9.03 16.49 -6.55
N ASP A 35 -7.87 17.17 -6.63
CA ASP A 35 -7.69 18.48 -5.97
C ASP A 35 -8.51 19.56 -6.69
N THR A 36 -9.39 20.23 -5.96
CA THR A 36 -10.26 21.31 -6.49
C THR A 36 -9.51 22.58 -6.90
N VAL A 37 -8.25 22.73 -6.52
CA VAL A 37 -7.42 23.85 -7.02
C VAL A 37 -7.09 23.66 -8.50
N TYR A 38 -6.97 22.41 -8.95
CA TYR A 38 -6.59 22.04 -10.32
C TYR A 38 -7.75 21.48 -11.14
N THR A 39 -8.90 21.22 -10.52
CA THR A 39 -10.08 20.65 -11.18
C THR A 39 -11.33 21.47 -10.87
N VAL A 40 -12.33 21.39 -11.74
CA VAL A 40 -13.60 22.14 -11.56
C VAL A 40 -14.35 21.68 -10.30
N SER A 41 -14.24 20.40 -9.96
CA SER A 41 -14.85 19.81 -8.77
C SER A 41 -14.07 18.59 -8.31
N ALA A 42 -14.17 18.27 -7.01
CA ALA A 42 -13.62 17.03 -6.48
C ALA A 42 -14.36 15.82 -7.08
N GLN A 43 -13.62 14.88 -7.63
CA GLN A 43 -14.15 13.66 -8.25
C GLN A 43 -13.33 12.43 -7.84
N ASN A 44 -13.95 11.25 -7.87
CA ASN A 44 -13.22 10.01 -7.83
C ASN A 44 -12.32 9.88 -9.08
N ILE A 45 -11.21 9.19 -8.95
CA ILE A 45 -10.22 9.10 -10.04
C ILE A 45 -10.79 8.47 -11.30
N GLY A 46 -11.64 7.45 -11.16
CA GLY A 46 -12.27 6.75 -12.28
C GLY A 46 -13.28 7.62 -13.03
N ASP A 47 -13.91 8.57 -12.35
CA ASP A 47 -14.86 9.51 -12.95
C ASP A 47 -14.13 10.70 -13.58
N TYR A 48 -12.99 11.09 -13.03
CA TYR A 48 -12.14 12.14 -13.59
C TYR A 48 -11.41 11.73 -14.86
N ALA A 49 -10.88 10.50 -14.89
CA ALA A 49 -10.02 10.02 -15.98
C ALA A 49 -10.41 8.60 -16.47
N PRO A 50 -11.68 8.38 -16.85
CA PRO A 50 -12.15 7.04 -17.23
C PRO A 50 -11.41 6.53 -18.48
N GLY A 51 -10.99 5.26 -18.45
CA GLY A 51 -10.29 4.61 -19.55
C GLY A 51 -8.80 4.91 -19.66
N LYS A 52 -8.28 5.89 -18.92
CA LYS A 52 -6.84 6.18 -18.90
C LYS A 52 -6.06 5.10 -18.14
N VAL A 53 -4.80 4.91 -18.50
CA VAL A 53 -3.94 3.89 -17.91
C VAL A 53 -2.97 4.55 -16.94
N LEU A 54 -3.13 4.28 -15.66
CA LEU A 54 -2.18 4.69 -14.61
C LEU A 54 -0.88 3.89 -14.77
N VAL A 55 0.25 4.57 -14.72
CA VAL A 55 1.57 3.93 -14.85
C VAL A 55 2.51 4.29 -13.71
N ALA A 56 2.31 5.44 -13.09
CA ALA A 56 3.17 5.95 -12.03
C ALA A 56 2.38 6.82 -11.05
N GLY A 57 2.93 7.08 -9.90
CA GLY A 57 2.37 8.01 -8.91
C GLY A 57 2.82 7.74 -7.51
N SER A 58 2.59 8.71 -6.63
CA SER A 58 2.80 8.57 -5.19
C SER A 58 1.75 9.35 -4.41
N ILE A 59 1.52 8.92 -3.19
CA ILE A 59 0.65 9.58 -2.23
C ILE A 59 1.46 9.84 -0.96
N GLN A 60 1.32 11.03 -0.40
CA GLN A 60 2.07 11.51 0.76
C GLN A 60 1.09 12.03 1.81
N ALA A 61 1.44 11.91 3.08
CA ALA A 61 0.72 12.52 4.19
C ALA A 61 1.67 13.13 5.22
N ASP A 62 1.15 14.07 6.01
CA ASP A 62 1.93 14.75 7.05
C ASP A 62 2.49 13.77 8.09
N ASN A 63 1.67 12.82 8.54
CA ASN A 63 2.02 11.87 9.62
C ASN A 63 2.22 10.42 9.13
N GLY A 64 2.33 10.22 7.82
CA GLY A 64 2.55 8.91 7.23
C GLY A 64 1.28 8.20 6.77
N ILE A 65 1.48 7.24 5.89
CA ILE A 65 0.45 6.43 5.26
C ILE A 65 0.88 4.97 5.35
N SER A 66 -0.02 4.08 5.78
CA SER A 66 0.26 2.65 5.80
C SER A 66 0.21 2.04 4.40
N TYR A 67 -0.83 2.38 3.64
CA TYR A 67 -1.02 1.93 2.27
C TYR A 67 -1.95 2.84 1.50
N ALA A 68 -1.86 2.75 0.16
CA ALA A 68 -2.79 3.37 -0.77
C ALA A 68 -3.06 2.43 -1.96
N TYR A 69 -4.29 2.44 -2.46
CA TYR A 69 -4.68 1.56 -3.56
C TYR A 69 -5.85 2.11 -4.37
N VAL A 70 -5.98 1.60 -5.59
CA VAL A 70 -7.19 1.78 -6.39
C VAL A 70 -8.23 0.75 -5.92
N LEU A 71 -9.36 1.25 -5.45
CA LEU A 71 -10.54 0.45 -5.13
C LEU A 71 -11.46 0.42 -6.35
N SER A 72 -11.63 -0.75 -6.95
CA SER A 72 -12.52 -0.99 -8.10
C SER A 72 -13.56 -2.04 -7.73
N GLN A 73 -14.84 -1.69 -7.80
CA GLN A 73 -15.94 -2.63 -7.47
C GLN A 73 -15.79 -3.33 -6.11
N GLY A 74 -15.24 -2.63 -5.11
CA GLY A 74 -15.02 -3.17 -3.77
C GLY A 74 -13.73 -4.00 -3.60
N LEU A 75 -12.89 -4.12 -4.63
CA LEU A 75 -11.67 -4.91 -4.61
C LEU A 75 -10.41 -4.04 -4.76
N VAL A 76 -9.29 -4.47 -4.17
CA VAL A 76 -7.96 -3.90 -4.44
C VAL A 76 -7.58 -4.22 -5.87
N ALA A 77 -7.56 -3.21 -6.73
CA ALA A 77 -7.28 -3.36 -8.16
C ALA A 77 -5.82 -3.03 -8.50
N SER A 78 -5.24 -2.02 -7.85
CA SER A 78 -3.83 -1.65 -8.03
C SER A 78 -3.32 -0.99 -6.77
N ILE A 79 -2.04 -1.18 -6.46
CA ILE A 79 -1.39 -0.60 -5.28
C ILE A 79 -0.60 0.63 -5.71
N ILE A 80 -0.74 1.71 -4.94
CA ILE A 80 -0.07 2.98 -5.19
C ILE A 80 1.04 3.15 -4.15
N PRO A 81 2.25 3.50 -4.57
CA PRO A 81 3.33 3.83 -3.66
C PRO A 81 2.99 4.99 -2.72
N VAL A 82 3.44 4.88 -1.49
CA VAL A 82 3.23 5.88 -0.44
C VAL A 82 4.56 6.41 0.06
N SER A 83 4.59 7.69 0.47
CA SER A 83 5.77 8.33 1.02
C SER A 83 5.41 9.34 2.10
N VAL A 84 6.42 9.85 2.79
CA VAL A 84 6.26 10.93 3.77
C VAL A 84 6.35 12.27 3.08
N LYS A 85 5.62 13.24 3.58
CA LYS A 85 5.69 14.63 3.15
C LYS A 85 7.11 15.19 3.23
N GLY A 86 7.53 15.88 2.19
CA GLY A 86 8.80 16.59 2.14
C GLY A 86 10.01 15.74 1.72
N VAL A 87 9.82 14.45 1.53
CA VAL A 87 10.86 13.63 0.89
C VAL A 87 10.76 13.83 -0.60
N SER A 88 11.76 14.48 -1.22
CA SER A 88 11.83 14.64 -2.67
C SER A 88 11.92 13.26 -3.32
N GLN A 89 10.96 12.94 -4.15
CA GLN A 89 10.87 11.64 -4.79
C GLN A 89 10.71 11.81 -6.30
N GLU A 90 11.41 10.97 -7.03
CA GLU A 90 10.97 10.64 -8.37
C GLU A 90 9.58 10.01 -8.29
N VAL A 91 8.73 10.29 -9.26
CA VAL A 91 7.38 9.69 -9.30
C VAL A 91 7.53 8.21 -9.62
N PRO A 92 7.28 7.32 -8.67
CA PRO A 92 7.56 5.91 -8.84
C PRO A 92 6.58 5.25 -9.80
N MET A 93 7.05 4.24 -10.52
CA MET A 93 6.20 3.39 -11.34
C MET A 93 5.30 2.51 -10.46
N LEU A 94 4.07 2.29 -10.86
CA LEU A 94 3.20 1.29 -10.25
C LEU A 94 3.78 -0.12 -10.47
N CYS A 95 3.41 -1.06 -9.60
CA CYS A 95 3.79 -2.46 -9.77
C CYS A 95 3.34 -3.02 -11.13
N ALA A 96 2.16 -2.60 -11.60
CA ALA A 96 1.66 -2.84 -12.94
C ALA A 96 0.81 -1.66 -13.41
N PRO A 97 0.79 -1.35 -14.72
CA PRO A 97 -0.16 -0.41 -15.28
C PRO A 97 -1.60 -0.81 -14.96
N TYR A 98 -2.46 0.17 -14.68
CA TYR A 98 -3.86 -0.08 -14.37
C TYR A 98 -4.79 0.83 -15.19
N GLN A 99 -5.72 0.25 -15.93
CA GLN A 99 -6.72 1.02 -16.67
C GLN A 99 -7.89 1.41 -15.76
N LEU A 100 -8.08 2.71 -15.59
CA LEU A 100 -9.14 3.27 -14.76
C LEU A 100 -10.52 2.96 -15.34
N LYS A 101 -11.45 2.61 -14.46
CA LYS A 101 -12.87 2.39 -14.77
C LYS A 101 -13.70 3.45 -14.07
N ALA A 102 -14.85 3.77 -14.63
CA ALA A 102 -15.81 4.67 -13.98
C ALA A 102 -16.16 4.15 -12.56
N GLY A 103 -16.19 5.05 -11.60
CA GLY A 103 -16.43 4.73 -10.19
C GLY A 103 -15.22 4.25 -9.40
N ASP A 104 -14.05 4.05 -10.04
CA ASP A 104 -12.82 3.71 -9.31
C ASP A 104 -12.43 4.85 -8.35
N LYS A 105 -11.97 4.46 -7.17
CA LYS A 105 -11.56 5.37 -6.10
C LYS A 105 -10.12 5.12 -5.69
N ILE A 106 -9.46 6.13 -5.17
CA ILE A 106 -8.22 5.96 -4.43
C ILE A 106 -8.56 5.89 -2.95
N ARG A 107 -8.11 4.84 -2.28
CA ARG A 107 -8.29 4.67 -0.85
C ARG A 107 -6.95 4.61 -0.14
N VAL A 108 -6.86 5.29 1.00
CA VAL A 108 -5.64 5.36 1.81
C VAL A 108 -5.96 5.11 3.28
N LEU A 109 -5.02 4.49 3.99
CA LEU A 109 -5.00 4.46 5.46
C LEU A 109 -3.92 5.42 5.95
N THR A 110 -4.34 6.48 6.63
CA THR A 110 -3.44 7.38 7.35
C THR A 110 -3.11 6.83 8.73
N LEU A 111 -1.96 7.22 9.26
CA LEU A 111 -1.46 6.74 10.54
C LEU A 111 -1.65 7.81 11.63
N THR A 112 -1.75 7.36 12.87
CA THR A 112 -1.63 8.23 14.03
C THR A 112 -0.19 8.17 14.54
N ASN A 113 0.27 9.22 15.20
CA ASN A 113 1.59 9.26 15.84
C ASN A 113 1.82 8.17 16.91
N SER A 114 0.79 7.47 17.30
CA SER A 114 0.82 6.42 18.35
C SER A 114 0.32 5.05 17.87
N ALA A 115 -0.14 4.94 16.61
CA ALA A 115 -0.64 3.67 16.10
C ALA A 115 0.52 2.79 15.65
N ARG A 116 0.44 1.53 16.02
CA ARG A 116 1.24 0.47 15.43
C ARG A 116 0.51 -0.08 14.22
N ASN A 117 1.18 -0.16 13.10
CA ASN A 117 0.62 -0.75 11.89
C ASN A 117 1.74 -1.36 11.05
N ALA A 118 1.48 -2.53 10.51
CA ALA A 118 2.35 -3.13 9.52
C ALA A 118 1.51 -3.53 8.29
N SER A 119 2.01 -3.23 7.12
CA SER A 119 1.38 -3.62 5.85
C SER A 119 2.41 -4.23 4.91
N LEU A 120 1.96 -5.22 4.15
CA LEU A 120 2.70 -5.84 3.07
C LEU A 120 1.84 -5.79 1.81
N CYS A 121 2.28 -5.01 0.83
CA CYS A 121 1.66 -4.91 -0.47
C CYS A 121 2.37 -5.86 -1.44
N VAL A 122 1.65 -6.71 -2.14
CA VAL A 122 2.22 -7.66 -3.09
C VAL A 122 1.49 -7.64 -4.43
N TYR A 123 2.26 -7.94 -5.48
CA TYR A 123 1.76 -8.15 -6.82
C TYR A 123 2.30 -9.49 -7.36
N THR A 124 1.42 -10.29 -7.97
CA THR A 124 1.75 -11.63 -8.44
C THR A 124 1.97 -11.67 -9.96
N ALA A 125 2.67 -12.68 -10.43
CA ALA A 125 2.86 -12.94 -11.85
C ALA A 125 1.52 -13.16 -12.59
N GLN A 126 0.48 -13.57 -11.87
CA GLN A 126 -0.87 -13.75 -12.38
C GLN A 126 -1.70 -12.45 -12.42
N GLY A 127 -1.09 -11.31 -12.09
CA GLY A 127 -1.73 -10.00 -12.17
C GLY A 127 -2.61 -9.62 -10.96
N VAL A 128 -2.45 -10.31 -9.84
CA VAL A 128 -3.23 -10.04 -8.62
C VAL A 128 -2.48 -9.10 -7.69
N SER A 129 -3.16 -8.05 -7.24
CA SER A 129 -2.69 -7.15 -6.17
C SER A 129 -3.38 -7.49 -4.85
N ARG A 130 -2.62 -7.57 -3.75
CA ARG A 130 -3.15 -7.79 -2.39
C ARG A 130 -2.38 -6.97 -1.36
N ILE A 131 -3.08 -6.61 -0.31
CA ILE A 131 -2.53 -5.92 0.86
C ILE A 131 -2.80 -6.78 2.09
N PHE A 132 -1.75 -7.12 2.81
CA PHE A 132 -1.82 -7.84 4.07
C PHE A 132 -1.45 -6.89 5.19
N VAL A 133 -2.22 -6.89 6.28
CA VAL A 133 -2.09 -5.94 7.37
C VAL A 133 -2.07 -6.63 8.73
N ALA A 134 -1.41 -6.00 9.68
CA ALA A 134 -1.52 -6.35 11.09
C ALA A 134 -1.47 -5.09 11.95
N THR A 135 -2.09 -5.17 13.12
CA THR A 135 -1.95 -4.15 14.17
C THR A 135 -1.12 -4.78 15.29
N PRO A 136 0.17 -4.49 15.38
CA PRO A 136 1.06 -5.11 16.37
C PRO A 136 0.63 -4.79 17.80
N THR A 137 0.68 -5.79 18.66
CA THR A 137 0.37 -5.64 20.10
C THR A 137 1.63 -5.59 20.96
N GLY A 138 2.80 -5.95 20.41
CA GLY A 138 4.05 -5.98 21.16
C GLY A 138 5.24 -6.38 20.28
N ALA A 139 6.39 -6.63 20.92
CA ALA A 139 7.56 -7.17 20.26
C ALA A 139 7.32 -8.65 19.86
N GLY A 140 7.97 -9.08 18.80
CA GLY A 140 7.94 -10.46 18.31
C GLY A 140 7.43 -10.60 16.89
N THR A 141 7.00 -11.79 16.54
CA THR A 141 6.51 -12.13 15.21
C THR A 141 5.00 -12.16 15.20
N GLU A 142 4.37 -11.36 14.34
CA GLU A 142 2.93 -11.38 14.15
C GLU A 142 2.56 -11.67 12.70
N GLN A 143 1.39 -12.27 12.51
CA GLN A 143 0.88 -12.64 11.20
C GLN A 143 0.18 -11.46 10.53
N LEU A 144 0.49 -11.22 9.26
CA LEU A 144 -0.22 -10.31 8.39
C LEU A 144 -1.37 -11.05 7.70
N LEU A 145 -2.56 -10.45 7.71
CA LEU A 145 -3.77 -11.00 7.11
C LEU A 145 -4.25 -10.14 5.95
N ASP A 146 -4.84 -10.75 4.95
CA ASP A 146 -5.40 -10.04 3.79
C ASP A 146 -6.43 -9.00 4.23
N LEU A 147 -6.26 -7.77 3.77
CA LEU A 147 -7.09 -6.61 4.12
C LEU A 147 -8.57 -6.82 3.81
N GLN A 148 -8.89 -7.56 2.76
CA GLN A 148 -10.27 -7.73 2.29
C GLN A 148 -10.95 -8.96 2.87
N THR A 149 -10.21 -10.04 3.09
CA THR A 149 -10.79 -11.35 3.48
C THR A 149 -10.44 -11.75 4.91
N GLY A 150 -9.41 -11.16 5.51
CA GLY A 150 -8.87 -11.58 6.80
C GLY A 150 -8.10 -12.91 6.76
N ASN A 151 -7.82 -13.45 5.58
CA ASN A 151 -7.17 -14.74 5.42
C ASN A 151 -5.64 -14.61 5.37
N ALA A 152 -4.95 -15.72 5.63
CA ALA A 152 -3.50 -15.82 5.45
C ALA A 152 -3.11 -15.73 3.97
N ILE A 153 -1.84 -15.41 3.71
CA ILE A 153 -1.33 -15.28 2.34
C ILE A 153 -1.46 -16.59 1.55
N GLY A 154 -1.25 -17.74 2.20
CA GLY A 154 -1.38 -19.06 1.58
C GLY A 154 -2.81 -19.36 1.14
N ASP A 155 -3.82 -18.92 1.90
CA ASP A 155 -5.23 -19.12 1.55
C ASP A 155 -5.67 -18.12 0.46
N THR A 156 -5.08 -16.94 0.44
CA THR A 156 -5.44 -15.86 -0.51
C THR A 156 -4.76 -16.02 -1.86
N LEU A 157 -3.48 -16.45 -1.88
CA LEU A 157 -2.64 -16.47 -3.08
C LEU A 157 -2.12 -17.87 -3.43
N GLN A 158 -2.79 -18.93 -2.99
CA GLN A 158 -2.38 -20.30 -3.31
C GLN A 158 -2.16 -20.50 -4.83
N GLY A 159 -1.03 -21.07 -5.20
CA GLY A 159 -0.66 -21.34 -6.60
C GLY A 159 -0.19 -20.12 -7.37
N GLN A 160 -0.10 -18.94 -6.73
CA GLN A 160 0.43 -17.73 -7.35
C GLN A 160 1.89 -17.51 -6.98
N THR A 161 2.57 -16.67 -7.73
CA THR A 161 3.97 -16.28 -7.47
C THR A 161 4.06 -14.78 -7.24
N ILE A 162 4.54 -14.37 -6.08
CA ILE A 162 4.80 -12.95 -5.80
C ILE A 162 6.03 -12.53 -6.59
N VAL A 163 5.88 -11.50 -7.42
CA VAL A 163 6.97 -10.96 -8.26
C VAL A 163 7.38 -9.55 -7.87
N LYS A 164 6.51 -8.80 -7.19
CA LYS A 164 6.81 -7.48 -6.66
C LYS A 164 6.14 -7.30 -5.31
N GLY A 165 6.72 -6.47 -4.45
CA GLY A 165 6.12 -6.13 -3.18
C GLY A 165 6.90 -5.04 -2.46
N PHE A 166 6.23 -4.38 -1.56
CA PHE A 166 6.81 -3.46 -0.59
C PHE A 166 6.00 -3.53 0.69
N GLY A 167 6.63 -3.19 1.78
CA GLY A 167 5.96 -3.13 3.06
C GLY A 167 6.23 -1.83 3.78
N SER A 168 5.34 -1.48 4.68
CA SER A 168 5.53 -0.38 5.61
C SER A 168 5.23 -0.85 7.02
N SER A 169 5.93 -0.27 7.96
CA SER A 169 5.70 -0.51 9.38
C SER A 169 5.90 0.76 10.15
N ILE A 170 4.98 1.04 11.05
CA ILE A 170 5.10 2.12 12.03
C ILE A 170 4.84 1.54 13.41
N ASP A 171 5.74 1.82 14.33
CA ASP A 171 5.49 1.82 15.76
C ASP A 171 5.63 3.26 16.24
N GLY A 172 4.59 3.83 16.82
CA GLY A 172 4.41 5.24 17.13
C GLY A 172 5.46 5.95 17.99
N SER A 173 6.57 5.31 18.31
CA SER A 173 7.72 5.94 18.97
C SER A 173 9.07 5.34 18.63
N LYS A 174 9.10 4.18 17.98
CA LYS A 174 10.35 3.50 17.59
C LYS A 174 10.08 2.62 16.38
N ILE A 175 10.83 2.83 15.34
CA ILE A 175 10.74 2.07 14.12
C ILE A 175 11.87 1.06 14.14
N GLU A 176 11.52 -0.14 14.46
CA GLU A 176 12.47 -1.25 14.46
C GLU A 176 11.88 -2.49 13.78
N THR A 177 11.25 -2.28 12.61
CA THR A 177 10.80 -3.40 11.81
C THR A 177 11.91 -3.85 10.89
N MET A 178 12.28 -5.11 11.00
CA MET A 178 13.37 -5.67 10.21
C MET A 178 12.93 -6.18 8.83
N GLY A 179 11.65 -6.56 8.68
CA GLY A 179 11.13 -7.05 7.41
C GLY A 179 9.81 -7.80 7.56
N ALA A 180 9.13 -8.01 6.44
CA ALA A 180 8.05 -8.98 6.32
C ALA A 180 8.60 -10.26 5.69
N TYR A 181 8.22 -11.39 6.23
CA TYR A 181 8.66 -12.69 5.77
C TYR A 181 7.47 -13.51 5.31
N VAL A 182 7.62 -14.19 4.19
CA VAL A 182 6.74 -15.28 3.80
C VAL A 182 7.34 -16.57 4.31
N VAL A 183 6.60 -17.30 5.13
CA VAL A 183 7.03 -18.56 5.74
C VAL A 183 6.13 -19.70 5.27
N ASP A 184 6.73 -20.87 5.12
CA ASP A 184 6.01 -22.10 4.76
C ASP A 184 5.24 -22.68 5.97
N ALA A 185 4.56 -23.80 5.75
CA ALA A 185 3.79 -24.50 6.79
C ALA A 185 4.66 -25.01 7.95
N LEU A 186 5.95 -25.16 7.75
CA LEU A 186 6.93 -25.61 8.75
C LEU A 186 7.60 -24.43 9.47
N GLY A 187 7.32 -23.19 9.06
CA GLY A 187 7.92 -21.99 9.61
C GLY A 187 9.26 -21.58 8.97
N ASN A 188 9.67 -22.23 7.87
CA ASN A 188 10.87 -21.81 7.16
C ASN A 188 10.60 -20.56 6.33
N VAL A 189 11.52 -19.60 6.33
CA VAL A 189 11.44 -18.40 5.49
C VAL A 189 11.68 -18.79 4.03
N VAL A 190 10.66 -18.57 3.19
CA VAL A 190 10.72 -18.81 1.74
C VAL A 190 10.87 -17.52 0.95
N GLY A 191 10.67 -16.38 1.58
CA GLY A 191 10.88 -15.06 0.98
C GLY A 191 10.89 -13.97 2.03
N ALA A 192 11.55 -12.85 1.72
CA ALA A 192 11.60 -11.69 2.57
C ALA A 192 11.33 -10.43 1.73
N VAL A 193 10.51 -9.53 2.26
CA VAL A 193 10.23 -8.23 1.69
C VAL A 193 10.67 -7.18 2.70
N PRO A 194 11.62 -6.30 2.37
CA PRO A 194 12.01 -5.21 3.26
C PRO A 194 10.81 -4.34 3.61
N LEU A 195 10.72 -3.95 4.87
CA LEU A 195 9.75 -2.95 5.31
C LEU A 195 10.43 -1.59 5.39
N SER A 196 9.78 -0.56 4.89
CA SER A 196 10.20 0.82 5.08
C SER A 196 9.40 1.46 6.21
N ASP A 197 10.03 2.39 6.87
CA ASP A 197 9.34 3.34 7.74
C ASP A 197 8.73 4.45 6.89
N PRO A 198 7.40 4.52 6.79
CA PRO A 198 6.78 5.58 6.02
C PRO A 198 6.88 6.96 6.70
N ALA A 199 7.37 7.05 7.95
CA ALA A 199 7.61 8.32 8.62
C ALA A 199 8.99 8.92 8.31
N ASN A 200 9.99 8.12 7.96
CA ASN A 200 11.38 8.60 7.80
C ASN A 200 12.07 8.18 6.51
N ASN A 201 11.51 7.25 5.74
CA ASN A 201 12.17 6.70 4.56
C ASN A 201 11.32 6.80 3.30
N ALA A 202 11.98 6.99 2.19
CA ALA A 202 11.39 6.81 0.88
C ALA A 202 10.83 5.39 0.73
N PRO A 203 9.68 5.22 0.07
CA PRO A 203 9.15 3.90 -0.20
C PRO A 203 10.20 3.07 -0.95
N ILE A 204 10.42 1.85 -0.50
CA ILE A 204 11.28 0.91 -1.21
C ILE A 204 10.48 0.38 -2.41
N PHE A 205 10.84 0.87 -3.60
CA PHE A 205 10.18 0.44 -4.82
C PHE A 205 10.71 -0.88 -5.31
N SER A 206 9.78 -1.77 -5.51
CA SER A 206 9.79 -2.92 -6.39
C SER A 206 11.14 -3.61 -6.58
N MET A 207 11.63 -4.27 -5.57
CA MET A 207 12.51 -5.40 -5.83
C MET A 207 11.68 -6.48 -6.56
N SER A 208 12.28 -7.12 -7.55
CA SER A 208 11.67 -8.27 -8.19
C SER A 208 11.88 -9.50 -7.31
N TYR A 209 10.80 -10.21 -7.03
CA TYR A 209 10.79 -11.43 -6.23
C TYR A 209 10.41 -12.62 -7.11
N ASN A 210 10.61 -13.79 -6.60
CA ASN A 210 10.09 -15.05 -7.15
C ASN A 210 9.71 -15.95 -5.97
N ILE A 211 8.61 -15.56 -5.28
CA ILE A 211 8.14 -16.28 -4.10
C ILE A 211 6.87 -17.04 -4.47
N PRO A 212 6.96 -18.34 -4.74
CA PRO A 212 5.77 -19.18 -4.95
C PRO A 212 5.00 -19.31 -3.63
N VAL A 213 3.68 -19.16 -3.70
CA VAL A 213 2.80 -19.25 -2.53
C VAL A 213 2.04 -20.58 -2.56
N ALA A 214 2.16 -21.35 -1.50
CA ALA A 214 1.41 -22.59 -1.31
C ALA A 214 0.40 -22.46 -0.16
N LEU A 215 -0.50 -23.42 -0.06
CA LEU A 215 -1.47 -23.51 1.04
C LEU A 215 -0.73 -23.54 2.39
N ASN A 216 -1.33 -22.93 3.39
CA ASN A 216 -0.79 -22.78 4.75
C ASN A 216 0.46 -21.89 4.87
N PHE A 217 0.89 -21.19 3.81
CA PHE A 217 1.92 -20.17 3.94
C PHE A 217 1.36 -18.98 4.73
N LYS A 218 2.26 -18.32 5.49
CA LYS A 218 1.94 -17.13 6.27
C LYS A 218 2.84 -15.98 5.87
N ALA A 219 2.28 -14.77 5.86
CA ALA A 219 3.07 -13.55 5.88
C ALA A 219 3.21 -13.10 7.34
N GLN A 220 4.44 -12.82 7.75
CA GLN A 220 4.77 -12.41 9.11
C GLN A 220 5.71 -11.22 9.07
N TYR A 221 5.64 -10.38 10.07
CA TYR A 221 6.67 -9.36 10.30
C TYR A 221 7.33 -9.59 11.66
N LEU A 222 8.57 -9.15 11.74
CA LEU A 222 9.37 -9.20 12.97
C LEU A 222 9.58 -7.79 13.49
N LEU A 223 9.14 -7.56 14.72
CA LEU A 223 9.45 -6.36 15.48
C LEU A 223 10.64 -6.63 16.41
N ASN A 224 11.59 -5.72 16.43
CA ASN A 224 12.59 -5.69 17.50
C ASN A 224 11.94 -5.28 18.82
N ALA A 225 12.43 -5.86 19.89
CA ALA A 225 12.03 -5.52 21.26
C ALA A 225 12.72 -4.26 21.77
#